data_c1a8667282f6f16ee6c48bd5f94140ea
#
_entry.id   c1a8667282f6f16ee6c48bd5f94140ea
#
_cell.length_a   1.000
_cell.length_b   1.000
_cell.length_c   1.000
_cell.angle_alpha   90.00
_cell.angle_beta   90.00
_cell.angle_gamma   90.00
#
_symmetry.space_group_name_H-M   'P 1'
#
loop_
_entity.id
_entity.type
_entity.pdbx_description
1 polymer ?
#
loop_
_entity_poly.entity_id
_entity_poly.type
_entity_poly.pdbx_seq_one_letter_code
_entity_poly.pdbx_strand_id
1 'polypeptide(L)'
;MKVAKRILNTFSLISLLINQEDNQALLKPLSEEEIIKVIWAMESDKVLGPDGFSIHFYKVYWNIIKTDLLKMIQGFFSKAKVGGGINSTFLALIPKEVNPETFSKFRPISLCNASYKILAKILANRVKPLLKKLISNS
;
A
#
# COMPACT_ATOMS: atom_id res chain seq x y z
N MET A 1 27.64 14.42 9.88
CA MET A 1 27.57 13.93 11.26
C MET A 1 26.22 14.23 11.97
N LYS A 2 25.58 15.40 11.85
CA LYS A 2 24.29 15.73 12.50
C LYS A 2 23.10 14.88 12.00
N VAL A 3 23.02 14.52 10.69
CA VAL A 3 21.92 13.73 10.11
C VAL A 3 21.93 12.28 10.60
N ALA A 4 23.11 11.64 10.62
CA ALA A 4 23.23 10.26 11.11
C ALA A 4 22.84 10.13 12.60
N LYS A 5 23.20 11.12 13.43
CA LYS A 5 22.82 11.16 14.85
C LYS A 5 21.30 11.34 15.04
N ARG A 6 20.66 12.13 14.19
CA ARG A 6 19.18 12.30 14.18
C ARG A 6 18.47 11.00 13.80
N ILE A 7 18.97 10.30 12.76
CA ILE A 7 18.41 9.01 12.31
C ILE A 7 18.55 7.97 13.43
N LEU A 8 19.72 7.84 14.06
CA LEU A 8 19.94 6.90 15.16
C LEU A 8 19.02 7.20 16.36
N ASN A 9 18.85 8.48 16.73
CA ASN A 9 17.92 8.85 17.80
C ASN A 9 16.45 8.55 17.45
N THR A 10 16.06 8.72 16.20
CA THR A 10 14.71 8.37 15.75
C THR A 10 14.48 6.86 15.81
N PHE A 11 15.45 6.04 15.40
CA PHE A 11 15.35 4.58 15.50
C PHE A 11 15.29 4.10 16.96
N SER A 12 16.03 4.70 17.87
CA SER A 12 15.97 4.36 19.30
C SER A 12 14.64 4.75 19.94
N LEU A 13 14.06 5.88 19.55
CA LEU A 13 12.72 6.30 19.98
C LEU A 13 11.62 5.37 19.46
N ILE A 14 11.70 4.95 18.19
CA ILE A 14 10.75 4.00 17.61
C ILE A 14 10.81 2.66 18.33
N SER A 15 11.99 2.15 18.66
CA SER A 15 12.16 0.89 19.40
C SER A 15 11.66 0.96 20.84
N LEU A 16 11.56 2.15 21.44
CA LEU A 16 10.99 2.37 22.77
C LEU A 16 9.45 2.45 22.73
N LEU A 17 8.86 2.93 21.63
CA LEU A 17 7.42 3.14 21.48
C LEU A 17 6.68 1.95 20.88
N ILE A 18 7.38 1.11 20.11
CA ILE A 18 6.84 -0.13 19.48
C ILE A 18 7.29 -1.30 20.36
N ASN A 19 6.33 -1.92 21.03
CA ASN A 19 6.58 -3.08 21.88
C ASN A 19 6.59 -4.39 21.06
N GLN A 20 6.90 -5.51 21.73
CA GLN A 20 6.96 -6.82 21.08
C GLN A 20 5.60 -7.28 20.55
N GLU A 21 4.50 -6.90 21.20
CA GLU A 21 3.13 -7.22 20.75
C GLU A 21 2.80 -6.48 19.45
N ASP A 22 3.19 -5.22 19.32
CA ASP A 22 3.04 -4.45 18.07
C ASP A 22 3.79 -5.11 16.91
N ASN A 23 5.01 -5.59 17.16
CA ASN A 23 5.79 -6.32 16.15
C ASN A 23 5.13 -7.65 15.77
N GLN A 24 4.62 -8.40 16.73
CA GLN A 24 3.88 -9.64 16.47
C GLN A 24 2.61 -9.38 15.67
N ALA A 25 1.89 -8.30 15.96
CA ALA A 25 0.70 -7.90 15.20
C ALA A 25 1.01 -7.57 13.74
N LEU A 26 2.15 -6.89 13.47
CA LEU A 26 2.61 -6.62 12.10
C LEU A 26 3.01 -7.89 11.35
N LEU A 27 3.66 -8.83 12.03
CA LEU A 27 4.18 -10.08 11.45
C LEU A 27 3.13 -11.19 11.38
N LYS A 28 1.94 -10.98 11.96
CA LYS A 28 0.86 -11.98 11.92
C LYS A 28 0.60 -12.44 10.50
N PRO A 29 0.47 -13.77 10.26
CA PRO A 29 0.07 -14.29 8.96
C PRO A 29 -1.19 -13.62 8.45
N LEU A 30 -1.24 -13.36 7.16
CA LEU A 30 -2.38 -12.71 6.54
C LEU A 30 -3.53 -13.70 6.38
N SER A 31 -4.72 -13.35 6.89
CA SER A 31 -5.91 -14.16 6.73
C SER A 31 -6.73 -13.77 5.50
N GLU A 32 -7.53 -14.70 4.98
CA GLU A 32 -8.46 -14.45 3.88
C GLU A 32 -9.46 -13.34 4.25
N GLU A 33 -9.97 -13.34 5.49
CA GLU A 33 -10.92 -12.35 5.99
C GLU A 33 -10.34 -10.94 6.01
N GLU A 34 -9.04 -10.79 6.33
CA GLU A 34 -8.37 -9.50 6.30
C GLU A 34 -8.32 -8.94 4.88
N ILE A 35 -8.02 -9.80 3.90
CA ILE A 35 -7.96 -9.42 2.49
C ILE A 35 -9.35 -9.04 1.96
N ILE A 36 -10.36 -9.86 2.27
CA ILE A 36 -11.76 -9.58 1.92
C ILE A 36 -12.17 -8.20 2.48
N LYS A 37 -11.96 -7.97 3.77
CA LYS A 37 -12.27 -6.68 4.40
C LYS A 37 -11.66 -5.50 3.65
N VAL A 38 -10.41 -5.62 3.24
CA VAL A 38 -9.70 -4.58 2.50
C VAL A 38 -10.35 -4.34 1.15
N ILE A 39 -10.59 -5.39 0.36
CA ILE A 39 -11.16 -5.28 -0.98
C ILE A 39 -12.57 -4.66 -0.93
N TRP A 40 -13.41 -5.12 -0.01
CA TRP A 40 -14.79 -4.61 0.12
C TRP A 40 -14.84 -3.16 0.61
N ALA A 41 -13.87 -2.73 1.41
CA ALA A 41 -13.76 -1.34 1.86
C ALA A 41 -13.17 -0.38 0.80
N MET A 42 -12.62 -0.92 -0.32
CA MET A 42 -12.08 -0.08 -1.40
C MET A 42 -13.19 0.34 -2.37
N GLU A 43 -13.08 1.58 -2.88
CA GLU A 43 -13.97 2.08 -3.92
C GLU A 43 -13.78 1.32 -5.23
N SER A 44 -14.89 0.97 -5.87
CA SER A 44 -14.93 0.13 -7.09
C SER A 44 -14.52 0.88 -8.35
N ASP A 45 -14.79 2.18 -8.42
CA ASP A 45 -14.77 2.99 -9.65
C ASP A 45 -13.49 3.81 -9.87
N LYS A 46 -12.42 3.45 -9.16
CA LYS A 46 -11.13 4.12 -9.34
C LYS A 46 -10.48 3.73 -10.67
N VAL A 47 -9.77 4.71 -11.24
CA VAL A 47 -9.03 4.56 -12.51
C VAL A 47 -8.15 3.31 -12.50
N LEU A 48 -8.15 2.60 -13.63
CA LEU A 48 -7.44 1.34 -13.85
C LEU A 48 -5.91 1.56 -13.93
N GLY A 49 -5.17 0.56 -13.51
CA GLY A 49 -3.74 0.47 -13.78
C GLY A 49 -3.45 -0.18 -15.14
N PRO A 50 -2.16 -0.45 -15.45
CA PRO A 50 -1.74 -1.08 -16.70
C PRO A 50 -2.35 -2.46 -16.97
N ASP A 51 -2.74 -3.21 -15.92
CA ASP A 51 -3.38 -4.52 -16.04
C ASP A 51 -4.85 -4.46 -16.47
N GLY A 52 -5.47 -3.27 -16.47
CA GLY A 52 -6.85 -3.07 -16.88
C GLY A 52 -7.89 -3.59 -15.89
N PHE A 53 -7.51 -4.09 -14.72
CA PHE A 53 -8.45 -4.61 -13.72
C PHE A 53 -8.83 -3.55 -12.69
N SER A 54 -10.14 -3.45 -12.41
CA SER A 54 -10.69 -2.58 -11.35
C SER A 54 -10.85 -3.33 -10.03
N ILE A 55 -11.07 -2.61 -8.93
CA ILE A 55 -11.48 -3.23 -7.66
C ILE A 55 -12.85 -3.93 -7.81
N HIS A 56 -13.73 -3.41 -8.68
CA HIS A 56 -14.99 -4.06 -9.00
C HIS A 56 -14.78 -5.48 -9.55
N PHE A 57 -13.84 -5.67 -10.47
CA PHE A 57 -13.46 -6.99 -10.98
C PHE A 57 -13.10 -7.95 -9.84
N TYR A 58 -12.28 -7.53 -8.87
CA TYR A 58 -11.88 -8.35 -7.72
C TYR A 58 -13.07 -8.71 -6.83
N LYS A 59 -14.06 -7.84 -6.69
CA LYS A 59 -15.27 -8.13 -5.91
C LYS A 59 -16.18 -9.13 -6.63
N VAL A 60 -16.44 -8.93 -7.91
CA VAL A 60 -17.35 -9.78 -8.70
C VAL A 60 -16.79 -11.19 -8.89
N TYR A 61 -15.51 -11.27 -9.24
CA TYR A 61 -14.86 -12.55 -9.55
C TYR A 61 -14.09 -13.15 -8.37
N TRP A 62 -14.39 -12.71 -7.14
CA TRP A 62 -13.69 -13.15 -5.93
C TRP A 62 -13.53 -14.67 -5.84
N ASN A 63 -14.59 -15.43 -6.04
CA ASN A 63 -14.57 -16.89 -5.92
C ASN A 63 -13.61 -17.58 -6.91
N ILE A 64 -13.32 -16.93 -8.04
CA ILE A 64 -12.42 -17.45 -9.07
C ILE A 64 -10.97 -17.08 -8.75
N ILE A 65 -10.71 -15.82 -8.40
CA ILE A 65 -9.36 -15.27 -8.31
C ILE A 65 -8.74 -15.36 -6.90
N LYS A 66 -9.53 -15.64 -5.87
CA LYS A 66 -9.09 -15.58 -4.47
C LYS A 66 -7.83 -16.40 -4.19
N THR A 67 -7.75 -17.61 -4.73
CA THR A 67 -6.61 -18.50 -4.49
C THR A 67 -5.30 -17.93 -5.01
N ASP A 68 -5.31 -17.34 -6.20
CA ASP A 68 -4.11 -16.78 -6.82
C ASP A 68 -3.74 -15.43 -6.19
N LEU A 69 -4.74 -14.63 -5.85
CA LEU A 69 -4.52 -13.37 -5.11
C LEU A 69 -3.93 -13.63 -3.71
N LEU A 70 -4.46 -14.61 -2.99
CA LEU A 70 -3.93 -15.03 -1.68
C LEU A 70 -2.48 -15.48 -1.78
N LYS A 71 -2.15 -16.37 -2.74
CA LYS A 71 -0.77 -16.82 -2.98
C LYS A 71 0.17 -15.66 -3.30
N MET A 72 -0.28 -14.72 -4.15
CA MET A 72 0.51 -13.54 -4.52
C MET A 72 0.82 -12.69 -3.28
N ILE A 73 -0.20 -12.36 -2.49
CA ILE A 73 -0.06 -11.51 -1.31
C ILE A 73 0.79 -12.20 -0.23
N GLN A 74 0.54 -13.47 0.06
CA GLN A 74 1.35 -14.26 1.00
C GLN A 74 2.80 -14.39 0.53
N GLY A 75 3.01 -14.57 -0.77
CA GLY A 75 4.34 -14.59 -1.37
C GLY A 75 5.11 -13.28 -1.17
N PHE A 76 4.42 -12.14 -1.21
CA PHE A 76 5.01 -10.84 -0.87
C PHE A 76 5.44 -10.79 0.60
N PHE A 77 4.54 -11.15 1.53
CA PHE A 77 4.85 -11.11 2.97
C PHE A 77 5.95 -12.08 3.38
N SER A 78 6.09 -13.22 2.70
CA SER A 78 7.14 -14.22 3.01
C SER A 78 8.50 -13.88 2.39
N LYS A 79 8.52 -13.31 1.18
CA LYS A 79 9.75 -13.10 0.40
C LYS A 79 10.17 -11.64 0.27
N ALA A 80 9.35 -10.70 0.75
CA ALA A 80 9.51 -9.25 0.56
C ALA A 80 9.73 -8.84 -0.92
N LYS A 81 9.20 -9.63 -1.87
CA LYS A 81 9.32 -9.38 -3.31
C LYS A 81 7.93 -9.28 -3.94
N VAL A 82 7.74 -8.24 -4.73
CA VAL A 82 6.57 -8.09 -5.59
C VAL A 82 6.85 -8.80 -6.92
N GLY A 83 5.93 -9.63 -7.38
CA GLY A 83 6.04 -10.30 -8.67
C GLY A 83 6.20 -9.31 -9.83
N GLY A 84 6.83 -9.74 -10.91
CA GLY A 84 7.04 -8.89 -12.08
C GLY A 84 5.71 -8.32 -12.61
N GLY A 85 5.70 -7.03 -12.91
CA GLY A 85 4.53 -6.34 -13.48
C GLY A 85 3.47 -5.87 -12.46
N ILE A 86 3.42 -6.40 -11.24
CA ILE A 86 2.41 -5.99 -10.23
C ILE A 86 2.55 -4.52 -9.85
N ASN A 87 3.78 -4.01 -9.76
CA ASN A 87 4.09 -2.62 -9.45
C ASN A 87 4.17 -1.71 -10.69
N SER A 88 3.82 -2.22 -11.88
CA SER A 88 3.71 -1.39 -13.07
C SER A 88 2.67 -0.30 -12.87
N THR A 89 2.95 0.89 -13.39
CA THR A 89 2.07 2.05 -13.23
C THR A 89 2.08 2.91 -14.48
N PHE A 90 0.94 3.48 -14.83
CA PHE A 90 0.88 4.61 -15.76
C PHE A 90 1.10 5.92 -15.00
N LEU A 91 1.79 6.84 -15.61
CA LEU A 91 1.93 8.19 -15.11
C LEU A 91 1.05 9.12 -15.93
N ALA A 92 -0.05 9.58 -15.34
CA ALA A 92 -0.92 10.57 -15.93
C ALA A 92 -0.51 11.97 -15.47
N LEU A 93 -0.33 12.88 -16.42
CA LEU A 93 -0.01 14.29 -16.15
C LEU A 93 -1.29 15.12 -16.27
N ILE A 94 -1.76 15.66 -15.14
CA ILE A 94 -2.95 16.50 -15.10
C ILE A 94 -2.52 17.97 -15.02
N PRO A 95 -2.96 18.85 -15.93
CA PRO A 95 -2.61 20.26 -15.88
C PRO A 95 -3.18 20.91 -14.61
N LYS A 96 -2.39 21.80 -13.99
CA LYS A 96 -2.80 22.63 -12.85
C LYS A 96 -3.49 23.93 -13.29
N GLU A 97 -3.26 24.32 -14.53
CA GLU A 97 -3.76 25.56 -15.12
C GLU A 97 -4.08 25.35 -16.62
N VAL A 98 -4.75 26.32 -17.20
CA VAL A 98 -5.03 26.35 -18.65
C VAL A 98 -3.74 26.68 -19.40
N ASN A 99 -3.42 25.90 -20.45
CA ASN A 99 -2.19 26.04 -21.25
C ASN A 99 -0.88 25.93 -20.45
N PRO A 100 -0.58 24.78 -19.84
CA PRO A 100 0.66 24.57 -19.10
C PRO A 100 1.86 24.47 -20.06
N GLU A 101 2.84 25.34 -19.92
CA GLU A 101 4.03 25.38 -20.78
C GLU A 101 5.22 24.60 -20.21
N THR A 102 5.20 24.24 -18.92
CA THR A 102 6.31 23.56 -18.23
C THR A 102 5.82 22.38 -17.42
N PHE A 103 6.68 21.39 -17.18
CA PHE A 103 6.35 20.19 -16.38
C PHE A 103 5.92 20.51 -14.94
N SER A 104 6.43 21.59 -14.34
CA SER A 104 6.05 22.03 -13.00
C SER A 104 4.56 22.42 -12.88
N LYS A 105 3.91 22.72 -14.00
CA LYS A 105 2.50 23.06 -14.10
C LYS A 105 1.58 21.84 -14.26
N PHE A 106 2.12 20.64 -14.21
CA PHE A 106 1.37 19.38 -14.17
C PHE A 106 1.43 18.73 -12.79
N ARG A 107 0.40 17.93 -12.48
CA ARG A 107 0.36 17.02 -11.33
C ARG A 107 0.57 15.60 -11.85
N PRO A 108 1.67 14.93 -11.54
CA PRO A 108 1.82 13.53 -11.87
C PRO A 108 0.92 12.68 -10.97
N ILE A 109 0.09 11.82 -11.57
CA ILE A 109 -0.75 10.86 -10.86
C ILE A 109 -0.34 9.48 -11.31
N SER A 110 0.01 8.61 -10.34
CA SER A 110 0.36 7.22 -10.59
C SER A 110 -0.89 6.34 -10.59
N LEU A 111 -1.15 5.68 -11.71
CA LEU A 111 -2.25 4.76 -11.91
C LEU A 111 -1.72 3.33 -11.77
N CYS A 112 -1.66 2.86 -10.52
CA CYS A 112 -1.15 1.53 -10.19
C CYS A 112 -2.21 0.44 -10.43
N ASN A 113 -1.75 -0.79 -10.60
CA ASN A 113 -2.59 -1.98 -10.68
C ASN A 113 -3.44 -2.17 -9.42
N ALA A 114 -4.63 -2.74 -9.57
CA ALA A 114 -5.53 -2.98 -8.43
C ALA A 114 -4.91 -3.94 -7.41
N SER A 115 -4.21 -4.98 -7.87
CA SER A 115 -3.46 -5.92 -7.01
C SER A 115 -2.42 -5.20 -6.12
N TYR A 116 -1.69 -4.23 -6.68
CA TYR A 116 -0.74 -3.41 -5.92
C TYR A 116 -1.46 -2.51 -4.90
N LYS A 117 -2.59 -1.90 -5.29
CA LYS A 117 -3.41 -1.07 -4.40
C LYS A 117 -3.95 -1.87 -3.21
N ILE A 118 -4.40 -3.12 -3.44
CA ILE A 118 -4.86 -4.03 -2.39
C ILE A 118 -3.72 -4.30 -1.40
N LEU A 119 -2.54 -4.70 -1.90
CA LEU A 119 -1.36 -4.95 -1.08
C LEU A 119 -0.95 -3.74 -0.24
N ALA A 120 -0.86 -2.56 -0.88
CA ALA A 120 -0.54 -1.31 -0.19
C ALA A 120 -1.57 -0.94 0.88
N LYS A 121 -2.86 -1.20 0.63
CA LYS A 121 -3.93 -0.94 1.60
C LYS A 121 -3.86 -1.86 2.82
N ILE A 122 -3.52 -3.14 2.62
CA ILE A 122 -3.29 -4.09 3.73
C ILE A 122 -2.16 -3.58 4.62
N LEU A 123 -1.01 -3.23 4.01
CA LEU A 123 0.13 -2.68 4.76
C LEU A 123 -0.25 -1.40 5.51
N ALA A 124 -0.92 -0.47 4.85
CA ALA A 124 -1.37 0.77 5.46
C ALA A 124 -2.30 0.53 6.66
N ASN A 125 -3.24 -0.42 6.55
CA ASN A 125 -4.15 -0.76 7.64
C ASN A 125 -3.41 -1.35 8.86
N ARG A 126 -2.36 -2.15 8.64
CA ARG A 126 -1.55 -2.72 9.72
C ARG A 126 -0.65 -1.68 10.40
N VAL A 127 -0.10 -0.75 9.63
CA VAL A 127 0.80 0.30 10.16
C VAL A 127 0.03 1.45 10.81
N LYS A 128 -1.20 1.75 10.35
CA LYS A 128 -2.00 2.88 10.84
C LYS A 128 -2.18 2.97 12.36
N PRO A 129 -2.45 1.88 13.11
CA PRO A 129 -2.52 1.93 14.57
C PRO A 129 -1.21 2.36 15.23
N LEU A 130 -0.08 1.90 14.67
CA LEU A 130 1.25 2.23 15.19
C LEU A 130 1.61 3.69 14.95
N LEU A 131 1.26 4.24 13.78
CA LEU A 131 1.47 5.66 13.50
C LEU A 131 0.74 6.56 14.49
N LYS A 132 -0.45 6.18 14.95
CA LYS A 132 -1.17 6.92 15.99
C LYS A 132 -0.39 6.95 17.30
N LYS A 133 0.21 5.82 17.72
CA LYS A 133 1.05 5.75 18.91
C LYS A 133 2.31 6.63 18.78
N LEU A 134 2.91 6.66 17.59
CA LEU A 134 4.13 7.41 17.32
C LEU A 134 3.91 8.92 17.26
N ILE A 135 2.74 9.38 16.78
CA ILE A 135 2.44 10.81 16.56
C ILE A 135 1.81 11.45 17.79
N SER A 136 1.01 10.71 18.58
CA SER A 136 0.31 11.26 19.74
C SER A 136 1.21 11.51 20.95
N ASN A 137 2.46 11.07 20.92
CA ASN A 137 3.47 11.27 21.98
C ASN A 137 4.52 12.36 21.62
N SER A 138 4.19 13.24 20.66
CA SER A 138 5.04 14.36 20.24
C SER A 138 4.53 15.66 20.85
#